data_1758a2823e6913a48d0f1c1b8f1463d0
#
_entry.id   1758a2823e6913a48d0f1c1b8f1463d0
#
_cell.length_a   1.000
_cell.length_b   1.000
_cell.length_c   1.000
_cell.angle_alpha   90.00
_cell.angle_beta   90.00
_cell.angle_gamma   90.00
#
_symmetry.space_group_name_H-M   'P 1'
#
loop_
_entity.id
_entity.type
_entity.pdbx_description
1 polymer ?
#
loop_
_entity_poly.entity_id
_entity_poly.type
_entity_poly.pdbx_seq_one_letter_code
_entity_poly.pdbx_strand_id
1 'polypeptide(L)'
;MKNVWLLVLACICMTACRNRQQSAEVTNYDLPQIKDSGELVALTLNSSTSYFDYRGEPMGFQYELADQFTRSLGVKLKIKVAQNARDLVHKLLQGEGDLIAYNLPVTKEFKDSVEFCGEDIITHQVLVQRNTQKKKKIG
;
A
#
# COMPACT_ATOMS: atom_id res chain seq x y z
N MET A 1 37.62 43.37 14.52
CA MET A 1 37.68 42.06 13.77
C MET A 1 36.97 40.92 14.47
N LYS A 2 36.70 40.96 15.77
CA LYS A 2 35.96 39.92 16.50
C LYS A 2 34.46 39.83 16.14
N ASN A 3 33.81 40.93 15.75
CA ASN A 3 32.37 40.98 15.49
C ASN A 3 31.97 40.47 14.09
N VAL A 4 32.90 40.48 13.15
CA VAL A 4 32.67 39.96 11.79
C VAL A 4 32.53 38.43 11.78
N TRP A 5 33.25 37.74 12.63
CA TRP A 5 33.20 36.29 12.74
C TRP A 5 31.88 35.78 13.33
N LEU A 6 31.29 36.55 14.27
CA LEU A 6 29.98 36.26 14.82
C LEU A 6 28.85 36.44 13.79
N LEU A 7 28.98 37.44 12.90
CA LEU A 7 28.01 37.64 11.80
C LEU A 7 28.11 36.53 10.73
N VAL A 8 29.28 36.05 10.42
CA VAL A 8 29.46 34.91 9.49
C VAL A 8 28.92 33.63 10.08
N LEU A 9 29.12 33.38 11.38
CA LEU A 9 28.55 32.19 12.05
C LEU A 9 27.03 32.23 12.09
N ALA A 10 26.41 33.39 12.30
CA ALA A 10 24.94 33.57 12.28
C ALA A 10 24.33 33.36 10.89
N CYS A 11 25.02 33.74 9.83
CA CYS A 11 24.58 33.49 8.45
C CYS A 11 24.62 32.01 8.07
N ILE A 12 25.57 31.24 8.58
CA ILE A 12 25.70 29.81 8.31
C ILE A 12 24.54 29.02 8.98
N CYS A 13 24.10 29.46 10.17
CA CYS A 13 22.93 28.81 10.84
C CYS A 13 21.60 29.02 10.15
N MET A 14 21.42 30.09 9.38
CA MET A 14 20.17 30.36 8.67
C MET A 14 19.98 29.52 7.39
N THR A 15 21.03 28.90 6.86
CA THR A 15 20.95 28.03 5.69
C THR A 15 20.65 26.57 6.02
N ALA A 16 20.76 26.16 7.29
CA ALA A 16 20.56 24.76 7.70
C ALA A 16 19.11 24.34 7.90
N CYS A 17 18.15 25.28 8.00
CA CYS A 17 16.73 24.97 8.18
C CYS A 17 15.91 25.15 6.90
N ARG A 18 16.44 24.75 5.74
CA ARG A 18 15.60 24.52 4.58
C ARG A 18 14.98 23.13 4.70
N ASN A 19 14.02 23.02 5.62
CA ASN A 19 13.12 21.88 5.69
C ASN A 19 12.39 21.81 4.35
N ARG A 20 12.89 20.95 3.48
CA ARG A 20 12.24 20.60 2.23
C ARG A 20 10.98 19.83 2.61
N GLN A 21 9.89 20.56 2.87
CA GLN A 21 8.57 20.00 2.68
C GLN A 21 8.55 19.56 1.21
N GLN A 22 8.85 18.30 0.98
CA GLN A 22 8.42 17.61 -0.21
C GLN A 22 6.88 17.60 -0.13
N SER A 23 6.26 18.70 -0.57
CA SER A 23 4.94 18.56 -1.17
C SER A 23 5.11 17.44 -2.18
N ALA A 24 4.39 16.36 -1.99
CA ALA A 24 4.26 15.31 -2.98
C ALA A 24 3.70 16.02 -4.23
N GLU A 25 4.60 16.47 -5.12
CA GLU A 25 4.24 16.63 -6.50
C GLU A 25 3.65 15.29 -6.86
N VAL A 26 2.40 15.29 -7.27
CA VAL A 26 1.79 14.16 -7.95
C VAL A 26 2.58 14.04 -9.25
N THR A 27 3.77 13.49 -9.14
CA THR A 27 4.51 13.04 -10.30
C THR A 27 3.62 11.96 -10.90
N ASN A 28 3.22 12.14 -12.14
CA ASN A 28 2.61 11.12 -12.97
C ASN A 28 3.60 9.94 -13.05
N TYR A 29 3.71 9.18 -11.94
CA TYR A 29 4.48 7.97 -11.88
C TYR A 29 3.61 6.88 -12.50
N ASP A 30 3.84 6.64 -13.77
CA ASP A 30 3.04 5.78 -14.61
C ASP A 30 3.90 4.63 -15.17
N LEU A 31 3.31 3.75 -15.92
CA LEU A 31 3.94 2.55 -16.48
C LEU A 31 5.32 2.77 -17.15
N PRO A 32 5.57 3.86 -17.90
CA PRO A 32 6.90 4.14 -18.41
C PRO A 32 7.96 4.26 -17.31
N GLN A 33 7.67 4.97 -16.23
CA GLN A 33 8.60 5.18 -15.11
C GLN A 33 8.84 3.88 -14.32
N ILE A 34 7.80 3.04 -14.18
CA ILE A 34 7.92 1.70 -13.59
C ILE A 34 8.87 0.83 -14.43
N LYS A 35 8.74 0.86 -15.75
CA LYS A 35 9.64 0.12 -16.66
C LYS A 35 11.07 0.64 -16.61
N ASP A 36 11.24 1.95 -16.52
CA ASP A 36 12.57 2.59 -16.42
C ASP A 36 13.25 2.29 -15.08
N SER A 37 12.47 2.23 -13.99
CA SER A 37 12.98 1.84 -12.66
C SER A 37 13.34 0.36 -12.56
N GLY A 38 12.71 -0.49 -13.40
CA GLY A 38 12.86 -1.94 -13.38
C GLY A 38 12.17 -2.64 -12.20
N GLU A 39 11.39 -1.91 -11.38
CA GLU A 39 10.68 -2.45 -10.22
C GLU A 39 9.22 -1.96 -10.21
N LEU A 40 8.31 -2.84 -9.80
CA LEU A 40 6.93 -2.51 -9.47
C LEU A 40 6.67 -2.87 -8.01
N VAL A 41 6.19 -1.90 -7.24
CA VAL A 41 5.91 -2.06 -5.82
C VAL A 41 4.44 -2.37 -5.61
N ALA A 42 4.11 -3.60 -5.21
CA ALA A 42 2.77 -4.01 -4.86
C ALA A 42 2.52 -3.95 -3.34
N LEU A 43 1.47 -3.25 -2.96
CA LEU A 43 0.98 -3.16 -1.58
C LEU A 43 0.00 -4.30 -1.32
N THR A 44 0.14 -5.01 -0.21
CA THR A 44 -0.74 -6.13 0.13
C THR A 44 -0.94 -6.25 1.64
N LEU A 45 -1.84 -7.15 2.06
CA LEU A 45 -1.98 -7.55 3.46
C LEU A 45 -1.43 -8.97 3.65
N ASN A 46 -0.91 -9.22 4.85
CA ASN A 46 -0.54 -10.58 5.23
C ASN A 46 -1.80 -11.41 5.47
N SER A 47 -2.05 -12.38 4.61
CA SER A 47 -3.17 -13.33 4.70
C SER A 47 -2.90 -14.56 3.85
N SER A 48 -3.58 -15.66 4.17
CA SER A 48 -3.45 -16.94 3.46
C SER A 48 -3.82 -16.89 1.97
N THR A 49 -4.59 -15.89 1.56
CA THR A 49 -5.03 -15.72 0.16
C THR A 49 -4.27 -14.63 -0.57
N SER A 50 -3.70 -13.66 0.14
CA SER A 50 -3.06 -12.52 -0.51
C SER A 50 -1.55 -12.69 -0.58
N TYR A 51 -0.89 -12.68 0.57
CA TYR A 51 0.55 -12.81 0.68
C TYR A 51 0.92 -13.41 2.04
N PHE A 52 1.79 -14.39 2.06
CA PHE A 52 2.40 -14.96 3.27
C PHE A 52 3.75 -15.59 2.92
N ASP A 53 4.62 -15.70 3.92
CA ASP A 53 5.87 -16.43 3.80
C ASP A 53 5.69 -17.87 4.29
N TYR A 54 6.11 -18.81 3.48
CA TYR A 54 6.16 -20.22 3.88
C TYR A 54 7.55 -20.76 3.66
N ARG A 55 8.29 -21.02 4.75
CA ARG A 55 9.66 -21.53 4.74
C ARG A 55 10.66 -20.66 3.95
N GLY A 56 10.47 -19.36 3.97
CA GLY A 56 11.31 -18.41 3.25
C GLY A 56 10.89 -18.18 1.78
N GLU A 57 9.78 -18.80 1.36
CA GLU A 57 9.22 -18.60 0.01
C GLU A 57 7.95 -17.76 0.08
N PRO A 58 7.84 -16.68 -0.68
CA PRO A 58 6.64 -15.87 -0.76
C PRO A 58 5.55 -16.62 -1.53
N MET A 59 4.35 -16.67 -0.95
CA MET A 59 3.19 -17.37 -1.50
C MET A 59 1.92 -16.54 -1.34
N GLY A 60 0.88 -16.91 -2.09
CA GLY A 60 -0.45 -16.32 -2.03
C GLY A 60 -0.98 -15.98 -3.42
N PHE A 61 -2.29 -16.11 -3.60
CA PHE A 61 -2.92 -15.92 -4.91
C PHE A 61 -2.67 -14.51 -5.48
N GLN A 62 -2.83 -13.48 -4.63
CA GLN A 62 -2.61 -12.09 -5.08
C GLN A 62 -1.11 -11.82 -5.36
N TYR A 63 -0.24 -12.44 -4.59
CA TYR A 63 1.20 -12.38 -4.85
C TYR A 63 1.56 -13.01 -6.20
N GLU A 64 1.08 -14.21 -6.46
CA GLU A 64 1.35 -14.93 -7.71
C GLU A 64 0.82 -14.17 -8.94
N LEU A 65 -0.38 -13.56 -8.80
CA LEU A 65 -0.96 -12.74 -9.86
C LEU A 65 -0.09 -11.49 -10.12
N ALA A 66 0.36 -10.81 -9.08
CA ALA A 66 1.24 -9.66 -9.20
C ALA A 66 2.61 -10.03 -9.79
N ASP A 67 3.17 -11.17 -9.39
CA ASP A 67 4.43 -11.70 -9.93
C ASP A 67 4.31 -12.03 -11.43
N GLN A 68 3.23 -12.67 -11.82
CA GLN A 68 2.96 -12.95 -13.23
C GLN A 68 2.79 -11.66 -14.04
N PHE A 69 2.12 -10.67 -13.49
CA PHE A 69 1.96 -9.36 -14.12
C PHE A 69 3.30 -8.65 -14.30
N THR A 70 4.13 -8.58 -13.27
CA THR A 70 5.47 -7.95 -13.37
C THR A 70 6.40 -8.64 -14.34
N ARG A 71 6.35 -9.98 -14.40
CA ARG A 71 7.09 -10.76 -15.43
C ARG A 71 6.64 -10.40 -16.85
N SER A 72 5.35 -10.17 -17.07
CA SER A 72 4.83 -9.75 -18.39
C SER A 72 5.31 -8.36 -18.80
N LEU A 73 5.59 -7.49 -17.83
CA LEU A 73 6.13 -6.14 -18.03
C LEU A 73 7.67 -6.14 -18.15
N GLY A 74 8.35 -7.21 -17.78
CA GLY A 74 9.80 -7.29 -17.72
C GLY A 74 10.44 -6.55 -16.54
N VAL A 75 9.68 -6.35 -15.45
CA VAL A 75 10.14 -5.69 -14.22
C VAL A 75 10.12 -6.63 -13.02
N LYS A 76 10.80 -6.26 -11.94
CA LYS A 76 10.82 -7.04 -10.70
C LYS A 76 9.65 -6.66 -9.80
N LEU A 77 9.05 -7.67 -9.15
CA LEU A 77 8.05 -7.44 -8.11
C LEU A 77 8.72 -7.12 -6.77
N LYS A 78 8.24 -6.06 -6.12
CA LYS A 78 8.58 -5.74 -4.74
C LYS A 78 7.30 -5.68 -3.91
N ILE A 79 7.25 -6.44 -2.81
CA ILE A 79 6.09 -6.48 -1.93
C ILE A 79 6.30 -5.57 -0.73
N LYS A 80 5.29 -4.77 -0.41
CA LYS A 80 5.18 -4.05 0.86
C LYS A 80 3.87 -4.44 1.55
N VAL A 81 3.99 -4.90 2.79
CA VAL A 81 2.83 -5.31 3.58
C VAL A 81 2.30 -4.14 4.39
N ALA A 82 1.00 -3.89 4.30
CA ALA A 82 0.29 -2.89 5.08
C ALA A 82 -0.41 -3.55 6.29
N GLN A 83 -0.89 -2.74 7.23
CA GLN A 83 -1.52 -3.22 8.45
C GLN A 83 -3.01 -3.56 8.25
N ASN A 84 -3.70 -2.81 7.39
CA ASN A 84 -5.13 -2.96 7.11
C ASN A 84 -5.50 -2.31 5.76
N ALA A 85 -6.75 -2.48 5.33
CA ALA A 85 -7.23 -1.97 4.04
C ALA A 85 -7.13 -0.44 3.90
N ARG A 86 -7.34 0.31 4.98
CA ARG A 86 -7.20 1.78 4.95
C ARG A 86 -5.73 2.19 4.81
N ASP A 87 -4.82 1.48 5.47
CA ASP A 87 -3.38 1.68 5.35
C ASP A 87 -2.87 1.38 3.93
N LEU A 88 -3.44 0.37 3.25
CA LEU A 88 -3.14 0.09 1.83
C LEU A 88 -3.42 1.32 0.95
N VAL A 89 -4.64 1.88 1.07
CA VAL A 89 -5.04 3.05 0.27
C VAL A 89 -4.20 4.27 0.63
N HIS A 90 -3.96 4.49 1.91
CA HIS A 90 -3.12 5.60 2.37
C HIS A 90 -1.69 5.53 1.81
N LYS A 91 -1.06 4.36 1.87
CA LYS A 91 0.28 4.12 1.31
C LYS A 91 0.32 4.30 -0.21
N LEU A 92 -0.71 3.86 -0.93
CA LEU A 92 -0.82 4.06 -2.37
C LEU A 92 -0.87 5.56 -2.70
N LEU A 93 -1.73 6.32 -2.02
CA LEU A 93 -1.87 7.76 -2.22
C LEU A 93 -0.61 8.55 -1.82
N GLN A 94 0.22 8.01 -0.95
CA GLN A 94 1.53 8.58 -0.60
C GLN A 94 2.65 8.22 -1.58
N GLY A 95 2.37 7.40 -2.59
CA GLY A 95 3.38 6.94 -3.54
C GLY A 95 4.35 5.90 -2.96
N GLU A 96 3.97 5.22 -1.87
CA GLU A 96 4.78 4.15 -1.30
C GLU A 96 4.71 2.84 -2.10
N GLY A 97 3.76 2.73 -3.03
CA GLY A 97 3.58 1.62 -3.93
C GLY A 97 2.83 2.03 -5.18
N ASP A 98 2.85 1.18 -6.19
CA ASP A 98 2.30 1.44 -7.52
C ASP A 98 0.91 0.81 -7.70
N LEU A 99 0.63 -0.28 -7.00
CA LEU A 99 -0.66 -0.95 -7.01
C LEU A 99 -0.97 -1.65 -5.69
N ILE A 100 -2.25 -1.96 -5.48
CA ILE A 100 -2.72 -2.79 -4.36
C ILE A 100 -3.03 -4.20 -4.90
N ALA A 101 -2.24 -5.19 -4.47
CA ALA A 101 -2.46 -6.61 -4.73
C ALA A 101 -3.25 -7.24 -3.57
N TYR A 102 -4.52 -6.86 -3.46
CA TYR A 102 -5.42 -7.32 -2.42
C TYR A 102 -6.87 -7.17 -2.87
N ASN A 103 -7.76 -8.08 -2.47
CA ASN A 103 -9.21 -7.95 -2.72
C ASN A 103 -9.81 -6.85 -1.85
N LEU A 104 -9.63 -5.61 -2.28
CA LEU A 104 -10.16 -4.45 -1.59
C LEU A 104 -11.68 -4.35 -1.82
N PRO A 105 -12.52 -4.23 -0.77
CA PRO A 105 -13.95 -4.05 -0.97
C PRO A 105 -14.22 -2.70 -1.67
N VAL A 106 -15.08 -2.73 -2.69
CA VAL A 106 -15.50 -1.53 -3.42
C VAL A 106 -16.49 -0.74 -2.57
N THR A 107 -15.95 0.10 -1.69
CA THR A 107 -16.74 1.01 -0.84
C THR A 107 -16.73 2.41 -1.44
N LYS A 108 -17.71 3.24 -1.07
CA LYS A 108 -17.74 4.63 -1.48
C LYS A 108 -16.46 5.38 -1.07
N GLU A 109 -15.96 5.12 0.14
CA GLU A 109 -14.72 5.73 0.67
C GLU A 109 -13.51 5.43 -0.22
N PHE A 110 -13.35 4.18 -0.69
CA PHE A 110 -12.21 3.80 -1.50
C PHE A 110 -12.39 4.17 -2.98
N LYS A 111 -13.63 4.09 -3.50
CA LYS A 111 -13.94 4.41 -4.90
C LYS A 111 -13.64 5.84 -5.28
N ASP A 112 -13.73 6.77 -4.34
CA ASP A 112 -13.40 8.18 -4.56
C ASP A 112 -11.87 8.45 -4.55
N SER A 113 -11.07 7.47 -4.15
CA SER A 113 -9.63 7.63 -3.89
C SER A 113 -8.74 6.77 -4.80
N VAL A 114 -9.23 5.62 -5.25
CA VAL A 114 -8.44 4.67 -6.06
C VAL A 114 -9.27 4.11 -7.21
N GLU A 115 -8.58 3.79 -8.30
CA GLU A 115 -9.17 3.09 -9.43
C GLU A 115 -9.14 1.58 -9.18
N PHE A 116 -10.25 0.91 -9.48
CA PHE A 116 -10.38 -0.54 -9.35
C PHE A 116 -10.21 -1.21 -10.70
N CYS A 117 -9.40 -2.26 -10.74
CA CYS A 117 -9.15 -3.06 -11.95
C CYS A 117 -9.70 -4.47 -11.76
N GLY A 118 -10.26 -5.04 -12.83
CA GLY A 118 -10.80 -6.41 -12.84
C GLY A 118 -12.32 -6.48 -12.82
N GLU A 119 -12.83 -7.69 -12.65
CA GLU A 119 -14.27 -7.93 -12.59
C GLU A 119 -14.81 -7.69 -11.18
N ASP A 120 -15.96 -7.04 -11.07
CA ASP A 120 -16.65 -6.85 -9.80
C ASP A 120 -17.23 -8.18 -9.31
N ILE A 121 -16.74 -8.67 -8.19
CA ILE A 121 -17.28 -9.85 -7.51
C ILE A 121 -18.31 -9.39 -6.48
N ILE A 122 -19.59 -9.66 -6.74
CA ILE A 122 -20.68 -9.35 -5.80
C ILE A 122 -20.68 -10.39 -4.69
N THR A 123 -20.42 -9.96 -3.46
CA THR A 123 -20.45 -10.81 -2.27
C THR A 123 -21.52 -10.34 -1.29
N HIS A 124 -22.09 -11.28 -0.55
CA HIS A 124 -23.04 -10.98 0.52
C HIS A 124 -22.37 -11.29 1.87
N GLN A 125 -22.34 -10.31 2.75
CA GLN A 125 -21.93 -10.54 4.12
C GLN A 125 -23.12 -11.02 4.94
N VAL A 126 -22.95 -12.14 5.65
CA VAL A 126 -23.96 -12.67 6.55
C VAL A 126 -23.41 -12.73 7.97
N LEU A 127 -24.22 -12.31 8.93
CA LEU A 127 -23.87 -12.46 10.34
C LEU A 127 -24.19 -13.88 10.81
N VAL A 128 -23.15 -14.62 11.18
CA VAL A 128 -23.30 -15.95 11.77
C VAL A 128 -23.11 -15.82 13.29
N GLN A 129 -24.14 -16.15 14.06
CA GLN A 129 -24.06 -16.16 15.51
C GLN A 129 -24.61 -17.48 16.07
N ARG A 130 -24.14 -17.86 17.27
CA ARG A 130 -24.67 -19.05 17.95
C ARG A 130 -26.16 -18.84 18.27
N ASN A 131 -27.01 -19.77 17.84
CA ASN A 131 -28.41 -19.78 18.23
C ASN A 131 -28.51 -20.21 19.69
N THR A 132 -28.78 -19.26 20.59
CA THR A 132 -28.95 -19.49 22.05
C THR A 132 -30.32 -20.05 22.41
N GLN A 133 -31.24 -20.21 21.46
CA GLN A 133 -32.62 -20.66 21.70
C GLN A 133 -32.79 -22.19 21.67
N LYS A 134 -31.91 -22.95 22.33
CA LYS A 134 -32.23 -24.36 22.67
C LYS A 134 -31.77 -24.70 24.09
N LYS A 135 -32.23 -23.96 25.08
CA LYS A 135 -32.44 -24.58 26.39
C LYS A 135 -33.71 -25.37 26.31
N LYS A 136 -33.63 -26.63 25.86
CA LYS A 136 -34.67 -27.62 26.05
C LYS A 136 -34.88 -27.73 27.56
N LYS A 137 -36.08 -27.34 28.07
CA LYS A 137 -36.53 -27.72 29.40
C LYS A 137 -36.57 -29.24 29.42
N ILE A 138 -35.63 -29.83 30.14
CA ILE A 138 -35.72 -31.22 30.59
C ILE A 138 -36.62 -31.13 31.82
N GLY A 139 -37.85 -31.58 31.70
CA GLY A 139 -38.79 -31.80 32.80
C GLY A 139 -38.45 -33.09 33.53
#